data_97f3ce1c1fa57ac5fb5049a5e5290295
#
_entry.id   97f3ce1c1fa57ac5fb5049a5e5290295
#
_cell.length_a   1.000
_cell.length_b   1.000
_cell.length_c   1.000
_cell.angle_alpha   90.00
_cell.angle_beta   90.00
_cell.angle_gamma   90.00
#
_symmetry.space_group_name_H-M   'P 1'
#
loop_
_entity.id
_entity.type
_entity.pdbx_description
1 polymer ?
#
loop_
_entity_poly.entity_id
_entity_poly.type
_entity_poly.pdbx_seq_one_letter_code
_entity_poly.pdbx_strand_id
1 'polypeptide(L)'
;MILVDSSVWIDYFRGSATKQTQRLDLLLDTEALAIGDLILTEILQGFVIDREFDEARRLFASLKLVALGGEDVAIEAARNFRKLRKLGITVRQTIDTVIATRCMVSGYELLHDDRDFDSFEKHLGLR
;
A
#
# COMPACT_ATOMS: atom_id res chain seq x y z
N MET A 1 2.11 12.60 2.72
CA MET A 1 2.83 11.36 2.32
C MET A 1 1.93 10.52 1.43
N ILE A 2 2.55 9.81 0.52
CA ILE A 2 1.88 8.87 -0.38
C ILE A 2 2.44 7.48 -0.07
N LEU A 3 1.57 6.58 0.36
CA LEU A 3 1.90 5.18 0.55
C LEU A 3 1.61 4.44 -0.76
N VAL A 4 2.55 3.63 -1.22
CA VAL A 4 2.41 2.89 -2.48
C VAL A 4 2.16 1.43 -2.17
N ASP A 5 1.06 0.89 -2.69
CA ASP A 5 0.69 -0.51 -2.51
C ASP A 5 1.60 -1.44 -3.31
N SER A 6 1.69 -2.69 -2.87
CA SER A 6 2.49 -3.72 -3.56
C SER A 6 2.07 -3.90 -5.02
N SER A 7 0.78 -3.73 -5.36
CA SER A 7 0.30 -3.85 -6.74
C SER A 7 1.05 -2.92 -7.69
N VAL A 8 1.32 -1.68 -7.29
CA VAL A 8 2.04 -0.71 -8.11
C VAL A 8 3.54 -1.02 -8.16
N TRP A 9 4.14 -1.38 -7.02
CA TRP A 9 5.55 -1.76 -6.98
C TRP A 9 5.86 -2.99 -7.84
N ILE A 10 4.98 -3.99 -7.79
CA ILE A 10 5.14 -5.21 -8.61
C ILE A 10 5.12 -4.86 -10.09
N ASP A 11 4.16 -4.05 -10.53
CA ASP A 11 4.10 -3.59 -11.92
C ASP A 11 5.34 -2.77 -12.31
N TYR A 12 5.81 -1.91 -11.40
CA TYR A 12 7.02 -1.12 -11.62
C TYR A 12 8.25 -2.00 -11.86
N PHE A 13 8.47 -3.02 -11.02
CA PHE A 13 9.60 -3.94 -11.19
C PHE A 13 9.47 -4.85 -12.40
N ARG A 14 8.25 -5.12 -12.85
CA ARG A 14 7.99 -5.87 -14.09
C ARG A 14 8.16 -5.04 -15.35
N GLY A 15 8.33 -3.74 -15.21
CA GLY A 15 8.41 -2.83 -16.35
C GLY A 15 7.06 -2.54 -17.01
N SER A 16 5.95 -2.82 -16.34
CA SER A 16 4.61 -2.52 -16.86
C SER A 16 4.36 -1.02 -16.84
N ALA A 17 3.94 -0.47 -17.98
CA ALA A 17 3.62 0.95 -18.09
C ALA A 17 2.14 1.18 -17.79
N THR A 18 1.83 1.66 -16.59
CA THR A 18 0.49 2.04 -16.17
C THR A 18 0.48 3.50 -15.71
N LYS A 19 -0.70 4.08 -15.52
CA LYS A 19 -0.81 5.43 -14.94
C LYS A 19 -0.15 5.47 -13.56
N GLN A 20 -0.34 4.42 -12.78
CA GLN A 20 0.19 4.31 -11.44
C GLN A 20 1.72 4.20 -11.44
N THR A 21 2.31 3.37 -12.31
CA THR A 21 3.77 3.26 -12.41
C THR A 21 4.42 4.52 -12.95
N GLN A 22 3.76 5.22 -13.87
CA GLN A 22 4.23 6.51 -14.36
C GLN A 22 4.23 7.55 -13.24
N ARG A 23 3.18 7.59 -12.43
CA ARG A 23 3.12 8.48 -11.27
C ARG A 23 4.19 8.12 -10.24
N LEU A 24 4.39 6.83 -9.96
CA LEU A 24 5.44 6.38 -9.06
C LEU A 24 6.82 6.86 -9.52
N ASP A 25 7.10 6.72 -10.80
CA ASP A 25 8.38 7.14 -11.37
C ASP A 25 8.66 8.64 -11.13
N LEU A 26 7.64 9.47 -11.30
CA LEU A 26 7.75 10.90 -11.02
C LEU A 26 7.96 11.20 -9.53
N LEU A 27 7.38 10.38 -8.64
CA LEU A 27 7.45 10.60 -7.20
C LEU A 27 8.73 10.07 -6.56
N LEU A 28 9.46 9.18 -7.24
CA LEU A 28 10.68 8.56 -6.69
C LEU A 28 11.78 9.56 -6.35
N ASP A 29 11.83 10.68 -7.05
CA ASP A 29 12.81 11.74 -6.80
C ASP A 29 12.34 12.76 -5.76
N THR A 30 11.20 12.51 -5.12
CA THR A 30 10.64 13.38 -4.10
C THR A 30 10.71 12.73 -2.72
N GLU A 31 10.44 13.51 -1.67
CA GLU A 31 10.35 12.99 -0.30
C GLU A 31 8.91 12.60 0.07
N ALA A 32 8.01 12.50 -0.91
CA ALA A 32 6.59 12.27 -0.66
C ALA A 32 6.23 10.80 -0.42
N LEU A 33 7.12 9.86 -0.77
CA LEU A 33 6.82 8.43 -0.73
C LEU A 33 7.08 7.79 0.63
N ALA A 34 6.19 6.88 1.00
CA ALA A 34 6.36 6.00 2.15
C ALA A 34 6.18 4.54 1.72
N ILE A 35 6.84 3.65 2.42
CA ILE A 35 6.69 2.20 2.25
C ILE A 35 6.16 1.58 3.55
N GLY A 36 5.10 0.81 3.46
CA GLY A 36 4.59 0.06 4.60
C GLY A 36 5.45 -1.16 4.90
N ASP A 37 5.65 -1.48 6.16
CA ASP A 37 6.49 -2.61 6.57
C ASP A 37 6.01 -3.95 5.98
N LEU A 38 4.72 -4.23 6.01
CA LEU A 38 4.16 -5.47 5.45
C LEU A 38 4.23 -5.47 3.92
N ILE A 39 4.08 -4.31 3.29
CA ILE A 39 4.24 -4.17 1.84
C ILE A 39 5.69 -4.44 1.45
N LEU A 40 6.64 -3.92 2.21
CA LEU A 40 8.06 -4.20 2.01
C LEU A 40 8.34 -5.70 2.05
N THR A 41 7.75 -6.41 3.02
CA THR A 41 7.86 -7.87 3.13
C THR A 41 7.32 -8.56 1.87
N GLU A 42 6.13 -8.18 1.43
CA GLU A 42 5.50 -8.79 0.24
C GLU A 42 6.37 -8.64 -1.01
N ILE A 43 6.94 -7.45 -1.19
CA ILE A 43 7.76 -7.16 -2.37
C ILE A 43 9.09 -7.92 -2.30
N LEU A 44 9.80 -7.81 -1.19
CA LEU A 44 11.13 -8.39 -1.04
C LEU A 44 11.11 -9.91 -1.08
N GLN A 45 10.10 -10.56 -0.50
CA GLN A 45 9.98 -12.02 -0.52
C GLN A 45 9.78 -12.57 -1.94
N GLY A 46 9.35 -11.75 -2.89
CA GLY A 46 9.12 -12.16 -4.27
C GLY A 46 10.39 -12.27 -5.12
N PHE A 47 11.52 -11.72 -4.66
CA PHE A 47 12.77 -11.79 -5.40
C PHE A 47 13.48 -13.14 -5.15
N VAL A 48 13.82 -13.83 -6.23
CA VAL A 48 14.56 -15.10 -6.17
C VAL A 48 16.06 -14.86 -6.22
N ILE A 49 16.50 -13.83 -6.96
CA ILE A 49 17.92 -13.53 -7.19
C ILE A 49 18.40 -12.56 -6.12
N ASP A 50 19.46 -12.93 -5.40
CA ASP A 50 20.00 -12.14 -4.28
C ASP A 50 20.38 -10.72 -4.69
N ARG A 51 20.96 -10.55 -5.88
CA ARG A 51 21.34 -9.22 -6.37
C ARG A 51 20.12 -8.30 -6.53
N GLU A 52 19.02 -8.84 -7.08
CA GLU A 52 17.79 -8.06 -7.27
C GLU A 52 17.13 -7.74 -5.94
N PHE A 53 17.15 -8.67 -5.00
CA PHE A 53 16.68 -8.42 -3.62
C PHE A 53 17.47 -7.27 -2.99
N ASP A 54 18.81 -7.31 -3.09
CA ASP A 54 19.67 -6.28 -2.50
C ASP A 54 19.47 -4.91 -3.16
N GLU A 55 19.28 -4.86 -4.47
CA GLU A 55 19.00 -3.63 -5.20
C GLU A 55 17.67 -3.02 -4.77
N ALA A 56 16.62 -3.83 -4.67
CA ALA A 56 15.30 -3.38 -4.20
C ALA A 56 15.37 -2.90 -2.76
N ARG A 57 16.05 -3.63 -1.89
CA ARG A 57 16.23 -3.25 -0.48
C ARG A 57 16.92 -1.89 -0.37
N ARG A 58 17.91 -1.60 -1.19
CA ARG A 58 18.59 -0.30 -1.21
C ARG A 58 17.68 0.83 -1.67
N LEU A 59 16.86 0.57 -2.69
CA LEU A 59 15.85 1.55 -3.12
C LEU A 59 14.90 1.89 -1.98
N PHE A 60 14.34 0.89 -1.32
CA PHE A 60 13.38 1.08 -0.25
C PHE A 60 13.99 1.72 1.00
N ALA A 61 15.30 1.56 1.25
CA ALA A 61 15.99 2.19 2.37
C ALA A 61 15.97 3.72 2.29
N SER A 62 15.78 4.29 1.10
CA SER A 62 15.68 5.73 0.91
C SER A 62 14.28 6.28 1.18
N LEU A 63 13.28 5.42 1.34
CA LEU A 63 11.90 5.82 1.58
C LEU A 63 11.58 5.81 3.07
N LYS A 64 10.56 6.58 3.46
CA LYS A 64 10.08 6.54 4.84
C LYS A 64 9.37 5.22 5.10
N LEU A 65 9.83 4.47 6.11
CA LEU A 65 9.18 3.24 6.54
C LEU A 65 8.02 3.56 7.48
N VAL A 66 6.85 2.97 7.22
CA VAL A 66 5.64 3.14 8.02
C VAL A 66 5.21 1.78 8.57
N ALA A 67 5.02 1.70 9.89
CA ALA A 67 4.40 0.55 10.52
C ALA A 67 2.90 0.57 10.19
N LEU A 68 2.39 -0.44 9.49
CA LEU A 68 1.01 -0.47 9.02
C LEU A 68 0.01 -0.79 10.13
N GLY A 69 0.36 -1.70 11.03
CA GLY A 69 -0.52 -2.20 12.08
C GLY A 69 -0.39 -1.42 13.39
N GLY A 70 -0.53 -2.16 14.48
CA GLY A 70 -0.57 -1.63 15.82
C GLY A 70 -1.98 -1.68 16.37
N GLU A 71 -2.14 -1.50 17.70
CA GLU A 71 -3.43 -1.68 18.38
C GLU A 71 -4.52 -0.77 17.82
N ASP A 72 -4.23 0.53 17.70
CA ASP A 72 -5.23 1.51 17.25
C ASP A 72 -5.70 1.23 15.83
N VAL A 73 -4.77 0.92 14.93
CA VAL A 73 -5.11 0.61 13.54
C VAL A 73 -5.83 -0.72 13.45
N ALA A 74 -5.44 -1.72 14.24
CA ALA A 74 -6.09 -3.03 14.24
C ALA A 74 -7.58 -2.91 14.60
N ILE A 75 -7.90 -2.14 15.62
CA ILE A 75 -9.28 -1.93 16.05
C ILE A 75 -10.07 -1.15 15.00
N GLU A 76 -9.50 -0.05 14.49
CA GLU A 76 -10.15 0.78 13.49
C GLU A 76 -10.35 0.02 12.17
N ALA A 77 -9.40 -0.83 11.79
CA ALA A 77 -9.53 -1.70 10.61
C ALA A 77 -10.71 -2.65 10.77
N ALA A 78 -10.88 -3.24 11.94
CA ALA A 78 -12.02 -4.10 12.23
C ALA A 78 -13.34 -3.33 12.10
N ARG A 79 -13.39 -2.09 12.60
CA ARG A 79 -14.56 -1.22 12.45
C ARG A 79 -14.86 -0.92 10.98
N ASN A 80 -13.84 -0.62 10.19
CA ASN A 80 -13.99 -0.32 8.76
C ASN A 80 -14.50 -1.53 7.98
N PHE A 81 -13.96 -2.72 8.26
CA PHE A 81 -14.44 -3.96 7.67
C PHE A 81 -15.94 -4.17 7.96
N ARG A 82 -16.34 -3.95 9.21
CA ARG A 82 -17.75 -4.10 9.62
C ARG A 82 -18.66 -3.07 8.94
N LYS A 83 -18.20 -1.84 8.77
CA LYS A 83 -18.96 -0.80 8.05
C LYS A 83 -19.24 -1.22 6.61
N LEU A 84 -18.21 -1.71 5.91
CA LEU A 84 -18.36 -2.18 4.53
C LEU A 84 -19.27 -3.38 4.44
N ARG A 85 -19.13 -4.33 5.38
CA ARG A 85 -20.01 -5.52 5.43
C ARG A 85 -21.48 -5.14 5.58
N LYS A 86 -21.80 -4.13 6.38
CA LYS A 86 -23.16 -3.61 6.54
C LYS A 86 -23.73 -3.06 5.23
N LEU A 87 -22.87 -2.61 4.33
CA LEU A 87 -23.22 -2.15 2.99
C LEU A 87 -23.27 -3.29 1.96
N GLY A 88 -23.10 -4.54 2.40
CA GLY A 88 -23.08 -5.70 1.52
C GLY A 88 -21.74 -5.94 0.84
N ILE A 89 -20.68 -5.27 1.29
CA ILE A 89 -19.33 -5.36 0.71
C ILE A 89 -18.45 -6.20 1.62
N THR A 90 -17.86 -7.27 1.08
CA THR A 90 -16.89 -8.10 1.80
C THR A 90 -15.50 -7.86 1.23
N VAL A 91 -14.58 -7.45 2.11
CA VAL A 91 -13.17 -7.30 1.75
C VAL A 91 -12.50 -8.67 1.81
N ARG A 92 -11.81 -9.05 0.74
CA ARG A 92 -11.24 -10.40 0.61
C ARG A 92 -10.05 -10.66 1.51
N GLN A 93 -9.23 -9.64 1.77
CA GLN A 93 -7.98 -9.80 2.52
C GLN A 93 -7.89 -8.78 3.65
N THR A 94 -7.60 -9.28 4.84
CA THR A 94 -7.43 -8.44 6.04
C THR A 94 -6.33 -7.39 5.86
N ILE A 95 -5.25 -7.74 5.17
CA ILE A 95 -4.14 -6.81 4.96
C ILE A 95 -4.57 -5.55 4.21
N ASP A 96 -5.48 -5.67 3.25
CA ASP A 96 -5.97 -4.51 2.50
C ASP A 96 -6.75 -3.56 3.41
N THR A 97 -7.53 -4.10 4.32
CA THR A 97 -8.23 -3.30 5.33
C THR A 97 -7.25 -2.55 6.23
N VAL A 98 -6.17 -3.21 6.65
CA VAL A 98 -5.12 -2.60 7.48
C VAL A 98 -4.40 -1.49 6.73
N ILE A 99 -4.02 -1.73 5.48
CA ILE A 99 -3.35 -0.73 4.63
C ILE A 99 -4.22 0.51 4.45
N ALA A 100 -5.47 0.31 4.04
CA ALA A 100 -6.42 1.41 3.83
C ALA A 100 -6.65 2.19 5.13
N THR A 101 -6.81 1.50 6.24
CA THR A 101 -7.04 2.11 7.54
C THR A 101 -5.84 2.94 7.99
N ARG A 102 -4.62 2.42 7.83
CA ARG A 102 -3.40 3.18 8.14
C ARG A 102 -3.36 4.48 7.35
N CYS A 103 -3.65 4.44 6.07
CA CYS A 103 -3.66 5.62 5.22
C CYS A 103 -4.69 6.64 5.69
N MET A 104 -5.91 6.20 6.01
CA MET A 104 -6.96 7.10 6.50
C MET A 104 -6.63 7.72 7.85
N VAL A 105 -6.12 6.92 8.79
CA VAL A 105 -5.76 7.39 10.14
C VAL A 105 -4.60 8.39 10.08
N SER A 106 -3.62 8.14 9.24
CA SER A 106 -2.42 8.97 9.13
C SER A 106 -2.54 10.10 8.12
N GLY A 107 -3.65 10.19 7.39
CA GLY A 107 -3.83 11.22 6.36
C GLY A 107 -2.98 10.99 5.12
N TYR A 108 -2.62 9.76 4.81
CA TYR A 108 -1.84 9.43 3.62
C TYR A 108 -2.76 9.17 2.43
N GLU A 109 -2.28 9.54 1.23
CA GLU A 109 -2.87 9.05 0.00
C GLU A 109 -2.34 7.63 -0.27
N LEU A 110 -3.19 6.75 -0.79
CA LEU A 110 -2.78 5.41 -1.22
C LEU A 110 -2.71 5.36 -2.74
N LEU A 111 -1.52 5.12 -3.26
CA LEU A 111 -1.33 4.84 -4.69
C LEU A 111 -1.43 3.32 -4.89
N HIS A 112 -2.46 2.87 -5.62
CA HIS A 112 -2.73 1.46 -5.84
C HIS A 112 -3.27 1.19 -7.23
N ASP A 113 -3.23 -0.08 -7.62
CA ASP A 113 -3.84 -0.60 -8.84
C ASP A 113 -4.57 -1.91 -8.49
N ASP A 114 -5.40 -1.86 -7.46
CA ASP A 114 -6.16 -3.00 -6.95
C ASP A 114 -7.59 -2.57 -6.62
N ARG A 115 -8.57 -3.20 -7.28
CA ARG A 115 -9.99 -2.91 -7.09
C ARG A 115 -10.46 -3.14 -5.66
N ASP A 116 -9.75 -3.93 -4.87
CA ASP A 116 -10.10 -4.21 -3.48
C ASP A 116 -10.07 -2.95 -2.61
N PHE A 117 -9.38 -1.88 -3.06
CA PHE A 117 -9.38 -0.59 -2.36
C PHE A 117 -10.50 0.35 -2.79
N ASP A 118 -11.20 0.07 -3.89
CA ASP A 118 -12.21 0.99 -4.43
C ASP A 118 -13.35 1.25 -3.44
N SER A 119 -13.77 0.24 -2.69
CA SER A 119 -14.83 0.40 -1.69
C SER A 119 -14.43 1.32 -0.53
N PHE A 120 -13.15 1.33 -0.16
CA PHE A 120 -12.64 2.25 0.86
C PHE A 120 -12.64 3.70 0.36
N GLU A 121 -12.29 3.91 -0.89
CA GLU A 121 -12.34 5.23 -1.52
C GLU A 121 -13.78 5.74 -1.63
N LYS A 122 -14.68 4.88 -2.08
CA LYS A 122 -16.08 5.24 -2.33
C LYS A 122 -16.86 5.51 -1.05
N HIS A 123 -16.64 4.73 0.00
CA HIS A 123 -17.51 4.72 1.17
C HIS A 123 -16.86 5.24 2.46
N LEU A 124 -15.54 5.21 2.58
CA LEU A 124 -14.83 5.50 3.84
C LEU A 124 -13.85 6.67 3.75
N GLY A 125 -13.70 7.30 2.60
CA GLY A 125 -12.88 8.49 2.47
C GLY A 125 -11.38 8.23 2.27
N LEU A 126 -10.99 7.04 1.84
CA LEU A 126 -9.60 6.77 1.43
C LEU A 126 -9.25 7.66 0.22
N ARG A 127 -8.07 8.26 0.27
CA ARG A 127 -7.57 9.09 -0.83
C ARG A 127 -6.62 8.36 -1.75
#